data_c1242b7be0018623cca8373e262e43ed
#
_entry.id   c1242b7be0018623cca8373e262e43ed
#
_cell.length_a   1.000
_cell.length_b   1.000
_cell.length_c   1.000
_cell.angle_alpha   90.00
_cell.angle_beta   90.00
_cell.angle_gamma   90.00
#
_symmetry.space_group_name_H-M   'P 1'
#
loop_
_entity.id
_entity.type
_entity.pdbx_description
1 polymer ?
#
loop_
_entity_poly.entity_id
_entity_poly.type
_entity_poly.pdbx_seq_one_letter_code
_entity_poly.pdbx_strand_id
1 'polypeptide(L)'
;MNILITGHEGFIGQNLGAYLQSKGHNVEGFEWKPNIIPDPEPYDRVIHLGAISSTTERDVEKIMEQNYEFSMRLLQLCDQKGTTFMYASSASVYGDKFEENAKLQPQNGYAWSKYLFDRFVMQVPEFMINVQGFRFFNVYGPGEEHKGDQQSVFGKFEKQAKETGVIKVFEGSDKIDRDFIHVGDVCEIIEKFIDVDNTDIWNVGTGTPRSFMDIAKLYAKKYNAKIEEIPMPENLKGQYQYYTCSHNKKLINSIGVHNFRTIEEYVNASKT
;
A
#
# COMPACT_ATOMS: atom_id res chain seq x y z
N MET A 1 13.16 4.72 19.41
CA MET A 1 13.25 3.29 19.10
C MET A 1 14.17 3.07 17.91
N ASN A 2 14.79 1.90 17.83
CA ASN A 2 15.52 1.43 16.66
C ASN A 2 14.55 0.65 15.75
N ILE A 3 14.40 1.06 14.51
CA ILE A 3 13.42 0.50 13.58
C ILE A 3 14.14 0.10 12.29
N LEU A 4 13.94 -1.15 11.86
CA LEU A 4 14.35 -1.62 10.54
C LEU A 4 13.18 -1.52 9.57
N ILE A 5 13.38 -0.85 8.43
CA ILE A 5 12.41 -0.82 7.33
C ILE A 5 12.98 -1.64 6.16
N THR A 6 12.34 -2.74 5.79
CA THR A 6 12.68 -3.40 4.53
C THR A 6 11.85 -2.82 3.39
N GLY A 7 12.44 -2.68 2.21
CA GLY A 7 11.81 -1.93 1.11
C GLY A 7 11.82 -0.41 1.34
N HIS A 8 12.86 0.06 2.03
CA HIS A 8 13.00 1.48 2.44
C HIS A 8 13.22 2.42 1.25
N GLU A 9 13.72 1.93 0.12
CA GLU A 9 13.88 2.72 -1.12
C GLU A 9 12.58 2.81 -1.93
N GLY A 10 11.56 2.03 -1.58
CA GLY A 10 10.23 2.10 -2.20
C GLY A 10 9.44 3.35 -1.80
N PHE A 11 8.35 3.64 -2.52
CA PHE A 11 7.51 4.82 -2.31
C PHE A 11 7.05 4.98 -0.85
N ILE A 12 6.43 3.95 -0.26
CA ILE A 12 5.97 4.02 1.13
C ILE A 12 7.18 4.02 2.08
N GLY A 13 8.21 3.23 1.79
CA GLY A 13 9.40 3.10 2.63
C GLY A 13 10.16 4.41 2.82
N GLN A 14 10.39 5.16 1.73
CA GLN A 14 11.05 6.48 1.80
C GLN A 14 10.26 7.49 2.62
N ASN A 15 8.94 7.58 2.38
CA ASN A 15 8.07 8.48 3.13
C ASN A 15 8.00 8.11 4.61
N LEU A 16 7.84 6.81 4.92
CA LEU A 16 7.78 6.33 6.31
C LEU A 16 9.10 6.51 7.04
N GLY A 17 10.22 6.21 6.39
CA GLY A 17 11.55 6.39 6.98
C GLY A 17 11.81 7.84 7.37
N ALA A 18 11.57 8.78 6.45
CA ALA A 18 11.71 10.22 6.72
C ALA A 18 10.75 10.68 7.83
N TYR A 19 9.50 10.19 7.83
CA TYR A 19 8.50 10.51 8.82
C TYR A 19 8.91 10.03 10.23
N LEU A 20 9.30 8.76 10.37
CA LEU A 20 9.71 8.18 11.65
C LEU A 20 10.99 8.83 12.20
N GLN A 21 11.95 9.14 11.33
CA GLN A 21 13.13 9.91 11.72
C GLN A 21 12.75 11.29 12.26
N SER A 22 11.78 11.99 11.65
CA SER A 22 11.27 13.27 12.13
C SER A 22 10.60 13.19 13.51
N LYS A 23 10.14 11.99 13.89
CA LYS A 23 9.57 11.68 15.22
C LYS A 23 10.62 11.24 16.25
N GLY A 24 11.89 11.22 15.86
CA GLY A 24 13.00 10.88 16.76
C GLY A 24 13.33 9.40 16.86
N HIS A 25 12.80 8.57 15.94
CA HIS A 25 13.22 7.18 15.84
C HIS A 25 14.55 7.05 15.08
N ASN A 26 15.37 6.07 15.46
CA ASN A 26 16.53 5.64 14.68
C ASN A 26 16.06 4.62 13.64
N VAL A 27 16.16 4.95 12.36
CA VAL A 27 15.61 4.15 11.26
C VAL A 27 16.74 3.68 10.36
N GLU A 28 16.85 2.37 10.18
CA GLU A 28 17.73 1.73 9.21
C GLU A 28 16.92 1.08 8.10
N GLY A 29 17.50 1.01 6.90
CA GLY A 29 16.86 0.46 5.72
C GLY A 29 17.52 -0.82 5.24
N PHE A 30 16.72 -1.74 4.70
CA PHE A 30 17.19 -2.94 4.01
C PHE A 30 16.42 -3.15 2.71
N GLU A 31 17.13 -3.41 1.62
CA GLU A 31 16.54 -3.87 0.36
C GLU A 31 16.77 -5.36 0.17
N TRP A 32 15.77 -6.02 -0.41
CA TRP A 32 15.84 -7.45 -0.67
C TRP A 32 17.06 -7.83 -1.49
N LYS A 33 17.76 -8.87 -1.04
CA LYS A 33 18.88 -9.50 -1.74
C LYS A 33 18.72 -11.01 -1.66
N PRO A 34 19.07 -11.75 -2.73
CA PRO A 34 19.00 -13.21 -2.74
C PRO A 34 19.75 -13.82 -1.55
N ASN A 35 19.09 -14.72 -0.82
CA ASN A 35 19.65 -15.47 0.31
C ASN A 35 20.15 -14.65 1.51
N ILE A 36 19.81 -13.36 1.60
CA ILE A 36 20.18 -12.50 2.73
C ILE A 36 18.93 -12.11 3.48
N ILE A 37 18.87 -12.46 4.76
CA ILE A 37 17.84 -12.01 5.71
C ILE A 37 18.52 -11.06 6.71
N PRO A 38 18.04 -9.84 6.92
CA PRO A 38 18.61 -8.94 7.91
C PRO A 38 18.39 -9.49 9.33
N ASP A 39 19.37 -9.31 10.20
CA ASP A 39 19.24 -9.66 11.62
C ASP A 39 18.32 -8.65 12.32
N PRO A 40 17.17 -9.08 12.91
CA PRO A 40 16.26 -8.18 13.60
C PRO A 40 16.69 -7.86 15.04
N GLU A 41 17.67 -8.54 15.62
CA GLU A 41 18.04 -8.42 17.03
C GLU A 41 18.37 -7.00 17.51
N PRO A 42 19.01 -6.13 16.70
CA PRO A 42 19.30 -4.74 17.12
C PRO A 42 18.08 -3.81 17.16
N TYR A 43 16.92 -4.26 16.68
CA TYR A 43 15.77 -3.39 16.46
C TYR A 43 14.61 -3.70 17.41
N ASP A 44 13.91 -2.65 17.84
CA ASP A 44 12.66 -2.76 18.59
C ASP A 44 11.51 -3.19 17.70
N ARG A 45 11.57 -2.83 16.41
CA ARG A 45 10.53 -3.09 15.40
C ARG A 45 11.14 -3.37 14.04
N VAL A 46 10.57 -4.33 13.33
CA VAL A 46 10.77 -4.53 11.89
C VAL A 46 9.50 -4.13 11.16
N ILE A 47 9.59 -3.16 10.24
CA ILE A 47 8.49 -2.75 9.36
C ILE A 47 8.80 -3.25 7.96
N HIS A 48 8.16 -4.36 7.60
CA HIS A 48 8.40 -5.06 6.33
C HIS A 48 7.48 -4.52 5.23
N LEU A 49 8.01 -3.60 4.41
CA LEU A 49 7.32 -3.03 3.24
C LEU A 49 7.84 -3.58 1.92
N GLY A 50 9.00 -4.26 1.97
CA GLY A 50 9.66 -4.81 0.80
C GLY A 50 8.84 -5.93 0.16
N ALA A 51 8.48 -5.72 -1.11
CA ALA A 51 7.80 -6.71 -1.93
C ALA A 51 7.76 -6.26 -3.39
N ILE A 52 7.63 -7.19 -4.32
CA ILE A 52 7.16 -6.88 -5.67
C ILE A 52 5.72 -6.41 -5.54
N SER A 53 5.44 -5.15 -5.89
CA SER A 53 4.10 -4.54 -5.77
C SER A 53 3.32 -4.51 -7.09
N SER A 54 3.94 -4.92 -8.20
CA SER A 54 3.32 -4.94 -9.52
C SER A 54 2.25 -6.03 -9.62
N THR A 55 1.02 -5.63 -9.86
CA THR A 55 -0.10 -6.56 -10.16
C THR A 55 0.00 -7.19 -11.55
N THR A 56 0.90 -6.67 -12.40
CA THR A 56 1.16 -7.15 -13.76
C THR A 56 2.41 -8.02 -13.88
N GLU A 57 3.16 -8.23 -12.81
CA GLU A 57 4.28 -9.19 -12.78
C GLU A 57 3.74 -10.61 -13.06
N ARG A 58 4.41 -11.33 -13.93
CA ARG A 58 4.01 -12.68 -14.37
C ARG A 58 4.93 -13.78 -13.86
N ASP A 59 6.11 -13.42 -13.39
CA ASP A 59 7.06 -14.37 -12.81
C ASP A 59 6.60 -14.76 -11.40
N VAL A 60 5.87 -15.87 -11.32
CA VAL A 60 5.27 -16.36 -10.06
C VAL A 60 6.36 -16.82 -9.09
N GLU A 61 7.43 -17.45 -9.58
CA GLU A 61 8.55 -17.92 -8.73
C GLU A 61 9.21 -16.74 -8.04
N LYS A 62 9.55 -15.70 -8.78
CA LYS A 62 10.11 -14.46 -8.27
C LYS A 62 9.18 -13.77 -7.26
N ILE A 63 7.86 -13.73 -7.55
CA ILE A 63 6.88 -13.16 -6.62
C ILE A 63 6.85 -13.97 -5.31
N MET A 64 6.83 -15.29 -5.39
CA MET A 64 6.74 -16.15 -4.20
C MET A 64 8.03 -16.06 -3.36
N GLU A 65 9.18 -16.07 -3.99
CA GLU A 65 10.47 -15.91 -3.30
C GLU A 65 10.54 -14.60 -2.52
N GLN A 66 10.22 -13.47 -3.18
CA GLN A 66 10.39 -12.14 -2.58
C GLN A 66 9.25 -11.73 -1.65
N ASN A 67 8.00 -12.11 -1.97
CA ASN A 67 6.84 -11.63 -1.22
C ASN A 67 6.40 -12.60 -0.13
N TYR A 68 6.60 -13.91 -0.30
CA TYR A 68 6.12 -14.91 0.64
C TYR A 68 7.26 -15.55 1.42
N GLU A 69 8.21 -16.19 0.76
CA GLU A 69 9.28 -16.93 1.45
C GLU A 69 10.20 -16.02 2.26
N PHE A 70 10.61 -14.88 1.68
CA PHE A 70 11.40 -13.90 2.40
C PHE A 70 10.62 -13.35 3.61
N SER A 71 9.34 -13.01 3.45
CA SER A 71 8.49 -12.51 4.54
C SER A 71 8.35 -13.54 5.66
N MET A 72 8.16 -14.82 5.32
CA MET A 72 8.08 -15.89 6.31
C MET A 72 9.38 -16.06 7.09
N ARG A 73 10.52 -16.10 6.40
CA ARG A 73 11.84 -16.26 7.04
C ARG A 73 12.15 -15.09 7.97
N LEU A 74 11.84 -13.86 7.52
CA LEU A 74 12.06 -12.65 8.32
C LEU A 74 11.16 -12.64 9.56
N LEU A 75 9.87 -12.96 9.41
CA LEU A 75 8.95 -13.07 10.55
C LEU A 75 9.39 -14.13 11.54
N GLN A 76 9.79 -15.32 11.09
CA GLN A 76 10.29 -16.39 11.96
C GLN A 76 11.54 -15.96 12.75
N LEU A 77 12.43 -15.22 12.12
CA LEU A 77 13.61 -14.70 12.79
C LEU A 77 13.25 -13.61 13.81
N CYS A 78 12.31 -12.73 13.47
CA CYS A 78 11.78 -11.73 14.40
C CYS A 78 11.12 -12.39 15.64
N ASP A 79 10.33 -13.45 15.43
CA ASP A 79 9.71 -14.20 16.52
C ASP A 79 10.74 -14.85 17.44
N GLN A 80 11.78 -15.46 16.87
CA GLN A 80 12.90 -16.05 17.63
C GLN A 80 13.69 -15.02 18.44
N LYS A 81 13.82 -13.79 17.94
CA LYS A 81 14.59 -12.70 18.56
C LYS A 81 13.77 -11.78 19.44
N GLY A 82 12.45 -11.95 19.49
CA GLY A 82 11.54 -11.10 20.27
C GLY A 82 11.30 -9.70 19.67
N THR A 83 11.56 -9.51 18.38
CA THR A 83 11.38 -8.23 17.69
C THR A 83 9.99 -8.15 17.07
N THR A 84 9.16 -7.17 17.45
CA THR A 84 7.82 -6.98 16.88
C THR A 84 7.88 -6.79 15.37
N PHE A 85 6.94 -7.44 14.66
CA PHE A 85 6.90 -7.48 13.21
C PHE A 85 5.64 -6.80 12.66
N MET A 86 5.83 -5.78 11.84
CA MET A 86 4.79 -5.04 11.12
C MET A 86 4.97 -5.27 9.63
N TYR A 87 3.90 -5.51 8.86
CA TYR A 87 4.06 -5.81 7.44
C TYR A 87 2.99 -5.21 6.53
N ALA A 88 3.39 -4.92 5.29
CA ALA A 88 2.50 -4.47 4.23
C ALA A 88 1.78 -5.65 3.59
N SER A 89 0.47 -5.73 3.80
CA SER A 89 -0.47 -6.49 2.99
C SER A 89 -1.18 -5.54 2.00
N SER A 90 -2.23 -5.99 1.31
CA SER A 90 -2.87 -5.23 0.25
C SER A 90 -4.37 -5.49 0.17
N ALA A 91 -5.15 -4.47 -0.19
CA ALA A 91 -6.55 -4.60 -0.54
C ALA A 91 -6.79 -5.47 -1.79
N SER A 92 -5.75 -5.76 -2.59
CA SER A 92 -5.84 -6.68 -3.73
C SER A 92 -6.24 -8.11 -3.35
N VAL A 93 -6.09 -8.49 -2.08
CA VAL A 93 -6.52 -9.80 -1.56
C VAL A 93 -8.05 -10.00 -1.62
N TYR A 94 -8.81 -8.92 -1.69
CA TYR A 94 -10.28 -8.97 -1.74
C TYR A 94 -10.85 -9.30 -3.13
N GLY A 95 -10.10 -9.05 -4.21
CA GLY A 95 -10.60 -9.17 -5.59
C GLY A 95 -11.66 -8.10 -5.91
N ASP A 96 -12.65 -8.45 -6.74
CA ASP A 96 -13.70 -7.51 -7.20
C ASP A 96 -14.84 -7.29 -6.20
N LYS A 97 -14.90 -8.11 -5.15
CA LYS A 97 -15.98 -8.04 -4.16
C LYS A 97 -15.41 -7.61 -2.83
N PHE A 98 -15.48 -6.31 -2.59
CA PHE A 98 -15.10 -5.78 -1.31
C PHE A 98 -16.30 -5.84 -0.36
N GLU A 99 -16.27 -6.80 0.56
CA GLU A 99 -17.01 -6.78 1.82
C GLU A 99 -16.05 -7.23 2.91
N GLU A 100 -16.03 -6.57 4.05
CA GLU A 100 -15.10 -6.87 5.15
C GLU A 100 -15.16 -8.35 5.60
N ASN A 101 -16.31 -9.00 5.40
CA ASN A 101 -16.57 -10.40 5.70
C ASN A 101 -16.60 -11.30 4.45
N ALA A 102 -16.27 -10.78 3.27
CA ALA A 102 -16.23 -11.57 2.06
C ALA A 102 -15.07 -12.57 2.08
N LYS A 103 -15.23 -13.71 1.42
CA LYS A 103 -14.10 -14.59 1.10
C LYS A 103 -13.09 -13.78 0.29
N LEU A 104 -11.86 -13.74 0.77
CA LEU A 104 -10.75 -13.16 0.03
C LEU A 104 -10.61 -13.88 -1.32
N GLN A 105 -10.48 -13.13 -2.41
CA GLN A 105 -10.46 -13.66 -3.79
C GLN A 105 -9.33 -13.00 -4.60
N PRO A 106 -8.07 -13.31 -4.29
CA PRO A 106 -6.94 -12.74 -5.01
C PRO A 106 -6.98 -13.13 -6.49
N GLN A 107 -6.76 -12.16 -7.41
CA GLN A 107 -6.93 -12.33 -8.85
C GLN A 107 -5.61 -12.38 -9.63
N ASN A 108 -4.47 -12.12 -9.01
CA ASN A 108 -3.15 -12.14 -9.64
C ASN A 108 -2.07 -12.64 -8.68
N GLY A 109 -0.88 -12.94 -9.18
CA GLY A 109 0.23 -13.50 -8.40
C GLY A 109 0.61 -12.65 -7.19
N TYR A 110 0.65 -11.32 -7.35
CA TYR A 110 0.89 -10.39 -6.25
C TYR A 110 -0.18 -10.52 -5.15
N ALA A 111 -1.44 -10.49 -5.51
CA ALA A 111 -2.55 -10.61 -4.55
C ALA A 111 -2.52 -11.97 -3.83
N TRP A 112 -2.19 -13.06 -4.55
CA TRP A 112 -2.01 -14.38 -3.95
C TRP A 112 -0.86 -14.42 -2.95
N SER A 113 0.29 -13.80 -3.24
CA SER A 113 1.43 -13.77 -2.31
C SER A 113 1.07 -13.07 -0.99
N LYS A 114 0.34 -11.94 -1.07
CA LYS A 114 -0.13 -11.20 0.12
C LYS A 114 -1.20 -11.99 0.89
N TYR A 115 -2.12 -12.62 0.19
CA TYR A 115 -3.14 -13.49 0.79
C TYR A 115 -2.53 -14.67 1.54
N LEU A 116 -1.57 -15.36 0.95
CA LEU A 116 -0.91 -16.52 1.56
C LEU A 116 -0.16 -16.11 2.83
N PHE A 117 0.51 -14.95 2.82
CA PHE A 117 1.18 -14.45 4.00
C PHE A 117 0.20 -14.03 5.10
N ASP A 118 -0.89 -13.32 4.76
CA ASP A 118 -1.98 -13.04 5.71
C ASP A 118 -2.54 -14.32 6.34
N ARG A 119 -2.76 -15.36 5.52
CA ARG A 119 -3.25 -16.66 5.99
C ARG A 119 -2.26 -17.35 6.91
N PHE A 120 -0.96 -17.30 6.59
CA PHE A 120 0.08 -17.84 7.44
C PHE A 120 0.06 -17.17 8.83
N VAL A 121 0.06 -15.84 8.86
CA VAL A 121 0.01 -15.08 10.12
C VAL A 121 -1.24 -15.42 10.95
N MET A 122 -2.41 -15.52 10.31
CA MET A 122 -3.68 -15.80 11.00
C MET A 122 -3.86 -17.26 11.42
N GLN A 123 -3.06 -18.20 10.90
CA GLN A 123 -3.16 -19.63 11.20
C GLN A 123 -2.13 -20.12 12.23
N VAL A 124 -1.08 -19.36 12.45
CA VAL A 124 -0.13 -19.68 13.53
C VAL A 124 -0.80 -19.41 14.88
N PRO A 125 -0.91 -20.41 15.76
CA PRO A 125 -1.70 -20.29 16.99
C PRO A 125 -1.18 -19.21 17.94
N GLU A 126 0.14 -19.10 18.07
CA GLU A 126 0.82 -18.14 18.92
C GLU A 126 2.17 -17.76 18.34
N PHE A 127 2.41 -16.46 18.19
CA PHE A 127 3.73 -15.87 18.08
C PHE A 127 4.17 -15.38 19.46
N MET A 128 5.48 -15.38 19.73
CA MET A 128 6.01 -14.77 20.96
C MET A 128 6.04 -13.24 20.89
N ILE A 129 5.81 -12.69 19.70
CA ILE A 129 5.82 -11.26 19.39
C ILE A 129 4.46 -10.81 18.86
N ASN A 130 4.22 -9.50 18.81
CA ASN A 130 3.11 -8.95 18.05
C ASN A 130 3.41 -8.92 16.56
N VAL A 131 2.44 -9.40 15.77
CA VAL A 131 2.50 -9.42 14.30
C VAL A 131 1.35 -8.58 13.74
N GLN A 132 1.67 -7.45 13.12
CA GLN A 132 0.69 -6.46 12.67
C GLN A 132 0.68 -6.35 11.15
N GLY A 133 -0.42 -6.73 10.51
CA GLY A 133 -0.60 -6.67 9.07
C GLY A 133 -1.43 -5.46 8.64
N PHE A 134 -1.02 -4.78 7.56
CA PHE A 134 -1.72 -3.62 7.03
C PHE A 134 -2.11 -3.86 5.58
N ARG A 135 -3.39 -4.06 5.30
CA ARG A 135 -3.93 -4.13 3.94
C ARG A 135 -4.09 -2.72 3.42
N PHE A 136 -3.04 -2.21 2.76
CA PHE A 136 -3.08 -0.90 2.15
C PHE A 136 -4.04 -0.89 0.95
N PHE A 137 -4.87 0.15 0.92
CA PHE A 137 -5.66 0.50 -0.25
C PHE A 137 -4.81 1.30 -1.24
N ASN A 138 -5.40 2.06 -2.14
CA ASN A 138 -4.64 2.73 -3.20
C ASN A 138 -3.84 3.93 -2.63
N VAL A 139 -2.60 3.68 -2.22
CA VAL A 139 -1.73 4.73 -1.65
C VAL A 139 -1.24 5.66 -2.74
N TYR A 140 -1.35 6.97 -2.51
CA TYR A 140 -0.86 8.03 -3.38
C TYR A 140 -0.12 9.11 -2.60
N GLY A 141 0.67 9.93 -3.27
CA GLY A 141 1.35 11.06 -2.63
C GLY A 141 2.69 11.41 -3.24
N PRO A 142 3.50 12.25 -2.60
CA PRO A 142 4.81 12.67 -3.11
C PRO A 142 5.81 11.51 -3.09
N GLY A 143 6.74 11.50 -4.06
CA GLY A 143 7.82 10.51 -4.12
C GLY A 143 7.50 9.26 -4.96
N GLU A 144 6.49 9.32 -5.85
CA GLU A 144 6.16 8.22 -6.76
C GLU A 144 6.93 8.25 -8.10
N GLU A 145 7.74 9.26 -8.35
CA GLU A 145 8.36 9.52 -9.66
C GLU A 145 9.24 8.35 -10.14
N HIS A 146 9.89 7.66 -9.21
CA HIS A 146 10.74 6.50 -9.51
C HIS A 146 9.96 5.26 -9.96
N LYS A 147 8.63 5.21 -9.77
CA LYS A 147 7.79 4.05 -10.10
C LYS A 147 7.47 3.91 -11.59
N GLY A 148 7.80 4.90 -12.43
CA GLY A 148 7.50 4.87 -13.86
C GLY A 148 6.01 4.57 -14.14
N ASP A 149 5.73 3.53 -14.92
CA ASP A 149 4.35 3.12 -15.26
C ASP A 149 3.53 2.57 -14.09
N GLN A 150 4.17 2.30 -12.95
CA GLN A 150 3.48 1.85 -11.74
C GLN A 150 3.05 2.99 -10.81
N GLN A 151 3.27 4.24 -11.21
CA GLN A 151 2.74 5.40 -10.48
C GLN A 151 1.23 5.33 -10.34
N SER A 152 0.72 5.91 -9.27
CA SER A 152 -0.71 6.14 -9.10
C SER A 152 -1.27 7.03 -10.22
N VAL A 153 -2.58 7.06 -10.36
CA VAL A 153 -3.25 7.95 -11.34
C VAL A 153 -2.99 9.42 -11.04
N PHE A 154 -2.67 9.77 -9.80
CA PHE A 154 -2.34 11.15 -9.43
C PHE A 154 -1.11 11.66 -10.18
N GLY A 155 0.02 10.94 -10.09
CA GLY A 155 1.24 11.31 -10.82
C GLY A 155 1.05 11.27 -12.33
N LYS A 156 0.35 10.23 -12.85
CA LYS A 156 0.08 10.09 -14.29
C LYS A 156 -0.78 11.23 -14.85
N PHE A 157 -1.89 11.55 -14.18
CA PHE A 157 -2.81 12.59 -14.65
C PHE A 157 -2.20 13.97 -14.53
N GLU A 158 -1.45 14.23 -13.46
CA GLU A 158 -0.72 15.49 -13.32
C GLU A 158 0.30 15.67 -14.45
N LYS A 159 1.12 14.65 -14.72
CA LYS A 159 2.10 14.66 -15.81
C LYS A 159 1.44 14.88 -17.16
N GLN A 160 0.38 14.14 -17.48
CA GLN A 160 -0.35 14.28 -18.74
C GLN A 160 -0.93 15.69 -18.89
N ALA A 161 -1.56 16.21 -17.82
CA ALA A 161 -2.13 17.56 -17.84
C ALA A 161 -1.08 18.64 -18.11
N LYS A 162 0.11 18.54 -17.47
CA LYS A 162 1.21 19.50 -17.63
C LYS A 162 1.89 19.40 -18.99
N GLU A 163 2.20 18.18 -19.47
CA GLU A 163 3.00 17.96 -20.66
C GLU A 163 2.20 18.06 -21.96
N THR A 164 0.95 17.58 -21.95
CA THR A 164 0.15 17.44 -23.18
C THR A 164 -1.14 18.26 -23.19
N GLY A 165 -1.59 18.75 -22.04
CA GLY A 165 -2.91 19.37 -21.88
C GLY A 165 -4.08 18.39 -22.07
N VAL A 166 -3.83 17.08 -22.10
CA VAL A 166 -4.86 16.04 -22.29
C VAL A 166 -4.64 14.92 -21.29
N ILE A 167 -5.66 14.61 -20.49
CA ILE A 167 -5.67 13.50 -19.55
C ILE A 167 -6.43 12.34 -20.18
N LYS A 168 -5.78 11.20 -20.33
CA LYS A 168 -6.40 9.98 -20.87
C LYS A 168 -6.92 9.09 -19.76
N VAL A 169 -8.18 8.75 -19.80
CA VAL A 169 -8.86 7.83 -18.88
C VAL A 169 -9.47 6.67 -19.67
N PHE A 170 -9.64 5.51 -19.04
CA PHE A 170 -10.34 4.42 -19.71
C PHE A 170 -11.84 4.68 -19.77
N GLU A 171 -12.49 4.24 -20.85
CA GLU A 171 -13.94 4.24 -20.97
C GLU A 171 -14.56 3.56 -19.73
N GLY A 172 -15.59 4.17 -19.15
CA GLY A 172 -16.22 3.70 -17.93
C GLY A 172 -15.47 4.01 -16.63
N SER A 173 -14.44 4.87 -16.67
CA SER A 173 -13.68 5.30 -15.48
C SER A 173 -14.53 6.01 -14.42
N ASP A 174 -15.72 6.47 -14.78
CA ASP A 174 -16.74 7.02 -13.87
C ASP A 174 -17.40 5.96 -12.97
N LYS A 175 -17.24 4.67 -13.31
CA LYS A 175 -17.78 3.51 -12.58
C LYS A 175 -16.69 2.65 -11.94
N ILE A 176 -15.46 3.11 -11.96
CA ILE A 176 -14.31 2.42 -11.36
C ILE A 176 -13.85 3.21 -10.15
N ASP A 177 -14.31 2.80 -8.98
CA ASP A 177 -14.06 3.48 -7.72
C ASP A 177 -12.92 2.83 -6.94
N ARG A 178 -12.05 3.65 -6.38
CA ARG A 178 -10.96 3.23 -5.50
C ARG A 178 -10.96 4.03 -4.22
N ASP A 179 -10.67 3.34 -3.14
CA ASP A 179 -10.33 4.01 -1.89
C ASP A 179 -8.87 4.45 -1.98
N PHE A 180 -8.67 5.73 -2.15
CA PHE A 180 -7.35 6.36 -2.22
C PHE A 180 -6.95 6.91 -0.86
N ILE A 181 -5.76 6.53 -0.38
CA ILE A 181 -5.20 7.01 0.88
C ILE A 181 -3.88 7.74 0.65
N HIS A 182 -3.70 8.90 1.26
CA HIS A 182 -2.45 9.65 1.16
C HIS A 182 -1.33 8.96 1.94
N VAL A 183 -0.11 8.92 1.39
CA VAL A 183 1.04 8.26 2.03
C VAL A 183 1.37 8.82 3.41
N GLY A 184 1.13 10.11 3.63
CA GLY A 184 1.28 10.73 4.95
C GLY A 184 0.33 10.15 6.00
N ASP A 185 -0.90 9.79 5.62
CA ASP A 185 -1.85 9.11 6.52
C ASP A 185 -1.39 7.69 6.82
N VAL A 186 -0.84 6.99 5.83
CA VAL A 186 -0.23 5.67 6.03
C VAL A 186 0.91 5.75 7.05
N CYS A 187 1.79 6.76 6.95
CA CYS A 187 2.88 6.95 7.89
C CYS A 187 2.39 7.22 9.32
N GLU A 188 1.40 8.10 9.48
CA GLU A 188 0.80 8.42 10.78
C GLU A 188 0.08 7.22 11.40
N ILE A 189 -0.61 6.41 10.59
CA ILE A 189 -1.27 5.19 11.04
C ILE A 189 -0.22 4.18 11.53
N ILE A 190 0.82 3.91 10.74
CA ILE A 190 1.89 2.97 11.14
C ILE A 190 2.56 3.43 12.44
N GLU A 191 2.85 4.71 12.58
CA GLU A 191 3.44 5.26 13.81
C GLU A 191 2.55 5.01 15.02
N LYS A 192 1.23 5.24 14.93
CA LYS A 192 0.30 4.95 16.02
C LYS A 192 0.26 3.46 16.40
N PHE A 193 0.48 2.57 15.45
CA PHE A 193 0.54 1.12 15.70
C PHE A 193 1.83 0.67 16.41
N ILE A 194 2.85 1.49 16.46
CA ILE A 194 4.07 1.21 17.23
C ILE A 194 3.74 0.95 18.71
N ASP A 195 2.74 1.65 19.25
CA ASP A 195 2.31 1.53 20.66
C ASP A 195 1.11 0.58 20.84
N VAL A 196 0.62 -0.05 19.78
CA VAL A 196 -0.47 -1.03 19.85
C VAL A 196 0.09 -2.42 20.11
N ASP A 197 -0.35 -3.04 21.21
CA ASP A 197 0.11 -4.35 21.63
C ASP A 197 -0.92 -5.43 21.25
N ASN A 198 -1.00 -5.75 19.94
CA ASN A 198 -1.96 -6.73 19.43
C ASN A 198 -1.48 -7.34 18.10
N THR A 199 -1.74 -8.64 17.92
CA THR A 199 -1.54 -9.35 16.65
C THR A 199 -2.85 -9.38 15.88
N ASP A 200 -2.87 -8.75 14.71
CA ASP A 200 -4.04 -8.76 13.82
C ASP A 200 -3.70 -8.16 12.43
N ILE A 201 -4.70 -8.12 11.54
CA ILE A 201 -4.59 -7.50 10.22
C ILE A 201 -5.65 -6.41 10.09
N TRP A 202 -5.23 -5.20 9.71
CA TRP A 202 -6.09 -4.03 9.55
C TRP A 202 -6.17 -3.56 8.09
N ASN A 203 -7.35 -3.11 7.71
CA ASN A 203 -7.52 -2.35 6.49
C ASN A 203 -7.03 -0.92 6.70
N VAL A 204 -6.23 -0.41 5.76
CA VAL A 204 -5.69 0.95 5.79
C VAL A 204 -6.10 1.68 4.52
N GLY A 205 -7.22 2.34 4.60
CA GLY A 205 -7.87 3.15 3.57
C GLY A 205 -8.71 4.24 4.23
N THR A 206 -9.34 5.10 3.45
CA THR A 206 -10.14 6.23 3.97
C THR A 206 -11.59 5.87 4.24
N GLY A 207 -12.11 4.83 3.59
CA GLY A 207 -13.54 4.49 3.57
C GLY A 207 -14.36 5.40 2.66
N THR A 208 -13.72 6.22 1.82
CA THR A 208 -14.36 7.16 0.91
C THR A 208 -13.84 6.96 -0.51
N PRO A 209 -14.42 6.01 -1.26
CA PRO A 209 -13.96 5.71 -2.61
C PRO A 209 -14.26 6.87 -3.58
N ARG A 210 -13.40 7.02 -4.58
CA ARG A 210 -13.52 8.03 -5.64
C ARG A 210 -13.22 7.38 -6.99
N SER A 211 -13.93 7.83 -8.02
CA SER A 211 -13.69 7.32 -9.37
C SER A 211 -12.40 7.87 -9.99
N PHE A 212 -11.81 7.12 -10.93
CA PHE A 212 -10.70 7.65 -11.70
C PHE A 212 -11.09 8.92 -12.49
N MET A 213 -12.33 8.97 -12.95
CA MET A 213 -12.87 10.16 -13.63
C MET A 213 -12.90 11.38 -12.71
N ASP A 214 -13.23 11.21 -11.41
CA ASP A 214 -13.20 12.32 -10.44
C ASP A 214 -11.81 12.89 -10.28
N ILE A 215 -10.80 12.02 -10.18
CA ILE A 215 -9.39 12.46 -10.07
C ILE A 215 -8.98 13.21 -11.37
N ALA A 216 -9.34 12.67 -12.53
CA ALA A 216 -9.07 13.33 -13.82
C ALA A 216 -9.70 14.73 -13.90
N LYS A 217 -10.96 14.89 -13.43
CA LYS A 217 -11.65 16.19 -13.42
C LYS A 217 -10.94 17.20 -12.51
N LEU A 218 -10.40 16.78 -11.36
CA LEU A 218 -9.64 17.68 -10.48
C LEU A 218 -8.40 18.23 -11.17
N TYR A 219 -7.60 17.36 -11.81
CA TYR A 219 -6.42 17.79 -12.55
C TYR A 219 -6.76 18.57 -13.82
N ALA A 220 -7.81 18.18 -14.55
CA ALA A 220 -8.28 18.91 -15.71
C ALA A 220 -8.68 20.35 -15.36
N LYS A 221 -9.40 20.54 -14.24
CA LYS A 221 -9.76 21.87 -13.73
C LYS A 221 -8.52 22.67 -13.33
N LYS A 222 -7.55 22.04 -12.63
CA LYS A 222 -6.33 22.72 -12.15
C LYS A 222 -5.44 23.23 -13.29
N TYR A 223 -5.22 22.40 -14.31
CA TYR A 223 -4.30 22.69 -15.42
C TYR A 223 -4.98 23.14 -16.71
N ASN A 224 -6.30 23.35 -16.70
CA ASN A 224 -7.11 23.64 -17.89
C ASN A 224 -6.88 22.60 -19.01
N ALA A 225 -6.76 21.32 -18.63
CA ALA A 225 -6.54 20.21 -19.55
C ALA A 225 -7.89 19.61 -20.01
N LYS A 226 -7.86 18.94 -21.17
CA LYS A 226 -9.00 18.14 -21.67
C LYS A 226 -8.95 16.72 -21.13
N ILE A 227 -10.12 16.08 -20.98
CA ILE A 227 -10.21 14.64 -20.68
C ILE A 227 -10.58 13.93 -21.99
N GLU A 228 -9.84 12.87 -22.30
CA GLU A 228 -10.06 11.98 -23.43
C GLU A 228 -10.31 10.57 -22.91
N GLU A 229 -11.45 9.97 -23.26
CA GLU A 229 -11.72 8.58 -22.95
C GLU A 229 -11.12 7.67 -24.03
N ILE A 230 -10.38 6.65 -23.58
CA ILE A 230 -9.73 5.65 -24.43
C ILE A 230 -10.20 4.24 -24.07
N PRO A 231 -10.23 3.29 -25.02
CA PRO A 231 -10.58 1.90 -24.74
C PRO A 231 -9.67 1.28 -23.68
N MET A 232 -10.23 0.51 -22.75
CA MET A 232 -9.45 -0.27 -21.80
C MET A 232 -8.71 -1.39 -22.53
N PRO A 233 -7.38 -1.56 -22.35
CA PRO A 233 -6.62 -2.65 -22.93
C PRO A 233 -7.18 -4.02 -22.55
N GLU A 234 -7.26 -4.96 -23.52
CA GLU A 234 -7.85 -6.30 -23.34
C GLU A 234 -7.15 -7.10 -22.23
N ASN A 235 -5.83 -6.95 -22.08
CA ASN A 235 -5.05 -7.64 -21.04
C ASN A 235 -5.36 -7.17 -19.61
N LEU A 236 -6.06 -6.06 -19.44
CA LEU A 236 -6.52 -5.56 -18.13
C LEU A 236 -7.96 -6.02 -17.85
N LYS A 237 -8.77 -6.27 -18.86
CA LYS A 237 -10.13 -6.76 -18.68
C LYS A 237 -10.13 -8.10 -17.94
N GLY A 238 -11.01 -8.27 -16.96
CA GLY A 238 -11.14 -9.49 -16.16
C GLY A 238 -10.15 -9.68 -15.01
N GLN A 239 -9.13 -8.82 -14.90
CA GLN A 239 -8.22 -8.75 -13.73
C GLN A 239 -8.30 -7.40 -13.02
N TYR A 240 -9.16 -6.52 -13.49
CA TYR A 240 -9.27 -5.14 -13.00
C TYR A 240 -10.32 -5.06 -11.91
N GLN A 241 -9.93 -4.65 -10.72
CA GLN A 241 -10.89 -4.38 -9.64
C GLN A 241 -11.73 -3.16 -10.02
N TYR A 242 -13.05 -3.26 -9.93
CA TYR A 242 -13.94 -2.14 -10.24
C TYR A 242 -14.29 -1.29 -9.02
N TYR A 243 -14.24 -1.88 -7.83
CA TYR A 243 -14.59 -1.18 -6.61
C TYR A 243 -13.70 -1.60 -5.44
N THR A 244 -13.19 -0.65 -4.68
CA THR A 244 -12.55 -0.87 -3.38
C THR A 244 -12.97 0.21 -2.39
N CYS A 245 -13.26 -0.19 -1.14
CA CYS A 245 -13.60 0.71 -0.06
C CYS A 245 -13.20 0.09 1.28
N SER A 246 -12.43 0.78 2.09
CA SER A 246 -12.03 0.32 3.41
C SER A 246 -13.16 0.44 4.42
N HIS A 247 -13.31 -0.56 5.27
CA HIS A 247 -14.13 -0.45 6.48
C HIS A 247 -13.23 -0.17 7.67
N ASN A 248 -13.31 1.05 8.20
CA ASN A 248 -12.33 1.56 9.16
C ASN A 248 -12.67 1.29 10.62
N LYS A 249 -13.77 0.58 10.93
CA LYS A 249 -14.21 0.34 12.31
C LYS A 249 -13.12 -0.33 13.16
N LYS A 250 -12.46 -1.36 12.63
CA LYS A 250 -11.37 -2.07 13.31
C LYS A 250 -10.15 -1.17 13.52
N LEU A 251 -9.78 -0.41 12.50
CA LEU A 251 -8.69 0.56 12.56
C LEU A 251 -8.96 1.62 13.64
N ILE A 252 -10.15 2.24 13.61
CA ILE A 252 -10.55 3.27 14.57
C ILE A 252 -10.59 2.73 16.01
N ASN A 253 -11.04 1.51 16.21
CA ASN A 253 -11.03 0.88 17.52
C ASN A 253 -9.62 0.70 18.09
N SER A 254 -8.61 0.50 17.23
CA SER A 254 -7.22 0.27 17.66
C SER A 254 -6.44 1.57 17.90
N ILE A 255 -6.62 2.58 17.05
CA ILE A 255 -5.79 3.81 17.08
C ILE A 255 -6.59 5.11 17.28
N GLY A 256 -7.89 5.02 17.54
CA GLY A 256 -8.78 6.17 17.59
C GLY A 256 -9.13 6.72 16.20
N VAL A 257 -9.92 7.80 16.20
CA VAL A 257 -10.31 8.48 14.96
C VAL A 257 -9.08 9.09 14.28
N HIS A 258 -8.98 8.92 12.96
CA HIS A 258 -7.96 9.52 12.11
C HIS A 258 -8.62 10.47 11.09
N ASN A 259 -8.12 11.69 11.00
CA ASN A 259 -8.57 12.68 10.03
C ASN A 259 -7.75 12.50 8.75
N PHE A 260 -8.31 11.85 7.75
CA PHE A 260 -7.63 11.60 6.49
C PHE A 260 -7.50 12.88 5.66
N ARG A 261 -6.35 13.04 5.00
CA ARG A 261 -6.11 14.07 4.00
C ARG A 261 -7.04 13.85 2.81
N THR A 262 -7.63 14.92 2.32
CA THR A 262 -8.50 14.83 1.15
C THR A 262 -7.72 14.89 -0.16
N ILE A 263 -8.28 14.27 -1.18
CA ILE A 263 -7.72 14.30 -2.53
C ILE A 263 -7.64 15.73 -3.06
N GLU A 264 -8.66 16.53 -2.77
CA GLU A 264 -8.77 17.93 -3.17
C GLU A 264 -7.64 18.78 -2.55
N GLU A 265 -7.32 18.58 -1.28
CA GLU A 265 -6.19 19.25 -0.63
C GLU A 265 -4.87 18.89 -1.30
N TYR A 266 -4.63 17.61 -1.58
CA TYR A 266 -3.41 17.17 -2.24
C TYR A 266 -3.27 17.74 -3.66
N VAL A 267 -4.30 17.61 -4.48
CA VAL A 267 -4.29 18.13 -5.85
C VAL A 267 -4.07 19.65 -5.86
N ASN A 268 -4.70 20.39 -4.95
CA ASN A 268 -4.55 21.85 -4.89
C ASN A 268 -3.18 22.29 -4.35
N ALA A 269 -2.56 21.51 -3.46
CA ALA A 269 -1.25 21.81 -2.88
C ALA A 269 -0.07 21.56 -3.85
N SER A 270 -0.22 20.67 -4.83
CA SER A 270 0.82 20.44 -5.83
C SER A 270 1.15 21.75 -6.56
N LYS A 271 2.42 22.14 -6.60
CA LYS A 271 2.84 23.39 -7.26
C LYS A 271 2.56 23.31 -8.77
N THR A 272 1.96 24.36 -9.31
CA THR A 272 1.77 24.55 -10.76
C THR A 272 3.07 24.59 -11.51
#